data_c72628e8b405b5c52993d10394c1392b
#
_entry.id   c72628e8b405b5c52993d10394c1392b
#
_cell.length_a   1.000
_cell.length_b   1.000
_cell.length_c   1.000
_cell.angle_alpha   90.00
_cell.angle_beta   90.00
_cell.angle_gamma   90.00
#
_symmetry.space_group_name_H-M   'P 1'
#
loop_
_entity.id
_entity.type
_entity.pdbx_description
1 polymer ?
#
loop_
_entity_poly.entity_id
_entity_poly.type
_entity_poly.pdbx_seq_one_letter_code
_entity_poly.pdbx_strand_id
1 'polypeptide(L)'
;PMGDTYKVNYCLDVDDVVDAKVYDMSRSGQFPQMILCNMQENGGVRVFEYDIDHMKPLPEILRSAVGKKEMLTVIYNVLDGLESFGKGMVSLSFVAKDIQHIFVSPETYDVGFIVAPVNKEATDMNEVRNLIKTIIVDATYSENDSDNYVARLIILTNVPGTFSSCDMKNKVIDLLVEMGASVPVAGRKKVADDAFATSGNSHILRSDVPSPKVSRLGVMRNNARMNGGMPPMGLNGMPVNGGMP
;
A
#
# COMPACT_ATOMS: atom_id res chain seq x y z
N PRO A 1 10.15 32.62 5.34
CA PRO A 1 11.11 31.74 4.74
C PRO A 1 10.32 30.76 3.87
N MET A 2 10.50 30.85 2.56
CA MET A 2 10.04 29.80 1.64
C MET A 2 10.86 28.57 2.00
N GLY A 3 10.20 27.53 2.49
CA GLY A 3 10.85 26.23 2.69
C GLY A 3 11.26 25.67 1.35
N ASP A 4 12.47 25.15 1.28
CA ASP A 4 12.95 24.45 0.07
C ASP A 4 12.05 23.24 -0.17
N THR A 5 11.29 23.28 -1.25
CA THR A 5 10.46 22.15 -1.69
C THR A 5 11.40 21.14 -2.38
N TYR A 6 11.60 20.00 -1.76
CA TYR A 6 12.41 18.94 -2.37
C TYR A 6 11.55 18.15 -3.36
N LYS A 7 12.09 17.93 -4.55
CA LYS A 7 11.42 17.22 -5.63
C LYS A 7 12.32 16.13 -6.18
N VAL A 8 11.73 15.02 -6.55
CA VAL A 8 12.40 13.93 -7.28
C VAL A 8 11.87 13.92 -8.71
N ASN A 9 12.77 13.88 -9.67
CA ASN A 9 12.44 13.85 -11.08
C ASN A 9 12.79 12.49 -11.68
N TYR A 10 11.84 11.91 -12.40
CA TYR A 10 12.02 10.70 -13.19
C TYR A 10 11.83 11.04 -14.66
N CYS A 11 12.94 11.00 -15.43
CA CYS A 11 12.89 11.24 -16.87
C CYS A 11 12.36 9.98 -17.57
N LEU A 12 11.36 10.15 -18.45
CA LEU A 12 10.83 9.08 -19.27
C LEU A 12 11.69 8.89 -20.52
N ASP A 13 11.91 7.64 -20.87
CA ASP A 13 12.46 7.29 -22.16
C ASP A 13 11.42 7.53 -23.28
N VAL A 14 11.89 7.65 -24.52
CA VAL A 14 11.01 7.90 -25.67
C VAL A 14 9.97 6.80 -25.85
N ASP A 15 10.37 5.56 -25.55
CA ASP A 15 9.53 4.37 -25.71
C ASP A 15 8.68 4.04 -24.45
N ASP A 16 8.81 4.83 -23.39
CA ASP A 16 8.01 4.61 -22.18
C ASP A 16 6.52 4.85 -22.44
N VAL A 17 5.72 3.84 -22.15
CA VAL A 17 4.25 3.89 -22.22
C VAL A 17 3.70 4.18 -20.82
N VAL A 18 3.05 5.34 -20.69
CA VAL A 18 2.43 5.76 -19.43
C VAL A 18 1.09 5.07 -19.24
N ASP A 19 0.92 4.41 -18.09
CA ASP A 19 -0.39 3.92 -17.65
C ASP A 19 -1.21 5.08 -17.09
N ALA A 20 -2.21 5.51 -17.87
CA ALA A 20 -3.04 6.67 -17.55
C ALA A 20 -3.79 6.50 -16.21
N LYS A 21 -4.27 5.27 -15.90
CA LYS A 21 -5.00 5.00 -14.67
C LYS A 21 -4.09 5.14 -13.44
N VAL A 22 -2.89 4.57 -13.49
CA VAL A 22 -1.92 4.66 -12.39
C VAL A 22 -1.43 6.11 -12.25
N TYR A 23 -1.25 6.83 -13.36
CA TYR A 23 -0.90 8.24 -13.32
C TYR A 23 -1.99 9.10 -12.64
N ASP A 24 -3.26 8.90 -13.00
CA ASP A 24 -4.37 9.61 -12.37
C ASP A 24 -4.46 9.33 -10.86
N MET A 25 -4.20 8.09 -10.44
CA MET A 25 -4.13 7.72 -9.02
C MET A 25 -2.99 8.44 -8.30
N SER A 26 -1.77 8.48 -8.89
CA SER A 26 -0.61 9.16 -8.29
C SER A 26 -0.77 10.67 -8.27
N ARG A 27 -1.44 11.25 -9.25
CA ARG A 27 -1.73 12.69 -9.27
C ARG A 27 -2.80 13.09 -8.25
N SER A 28 -3.81 12.25 -8.05
CA SER A 28 -4.95 12.56 -7.15
C SER A 28 -4.64 12.32 -5.67
N GLY A 29 -3.54 11.64 -5.33
CA GLY A 29 -3.23 11.27 -3.95
C GLY A 29 -4.24 10.29 -3.37
N GLN A 30 -4.78 9.38 -4.18
CA GLN A 30 -5.78 8.40 -3.77
C GLN A 30 -5.29 7.52 -2.62
N PHE A 31 -4.00 7.24 -2.57
CA PHE A 31 -3.37 6.48 -1.49
C PHE A 31 -2.50 7.40 -0.63
N PRO A 32 -2.65 7.39 0.69
CA PRO A 32 -1.83 8.21 1.58
C PRO A 32 -0.32 7.94 1.46
N GLN A 33 0.05 6.70 1.14
CA GLN A 33 1.44 6.28 0.97
C GLN A 33 2.01 6.55 -0.43
N MET A 34 1.19 7.04 -1.35
CA MET A 34 1.65 7.39 -2.71
C MET A 34 2.08 8.85 -2.74
N ILE A 35 3.34 9.10 -3.11
CA ILE A 35 3.83 10.46 -3.30
C ILE A 35 3.17 11.06 -4.53
N LEU A 36 2.70 12.30 -4.41
CA LEU A 36 2.05 13.01 -5.51
C LEU A 36 2.99 13.16 -6.69
N CYS A 37 2.47 12.87 -7.88
CA CYS A 37 3.22 12.89 -9.13
C CYS A 37 2.57 13.85 -10.13
N ASN A 38 3.38 14.73 -10.72
CA ASN A 38 2.96 15.57 -11.84
C ASN A 38 3.85 15.29 -13.05
N MET A 39 3.27 15.18 -14.23
CA MET A 39 4.02 15.05 -15.47
C MET A 39 4.26 16.42 -16.09
N GLN A 40 5.50 16.70 -16.46
CA GLN A 40 5.92 17.89 -17.18
C GLN A 40 6.56 17.48 -18.49
N GLU A 41 6.47 18.35 -19.48
CA GLU A 41 7.16 18.19 -20.75
C GLU A 41 8.04 19.42 -20.99
N ASN A 42 9.34 19.23 -21.07
CA ASN A 42 10.31 20.27 -21.31
C ASN A 42 11.21 19.90 -22.51
N GLY A 43 11.09 20.65 -23.60
CA GLY A 43 11.94 20.44 -24.80
C GLY A 43 11.81 19.05 -25.44
N GLY A 44 10.62 18.42 -25.37
CA GLY A 44 10.35 17.06 -25.88
C GLY A 44 10.75 15.93 -24.92
N VAL A 45 11.27 16.26 -23.74
CA VAL A 45 11.52 15.28 -22.67
C VAL A 45 10.37 15.31 -21.69
N ARG A 46 9.74 14.15 -21.46
CA ARG A 46 8.69 13.98 -20.46
C ARG A 46 9.33 13.61 -19.12
N VAL A 47 8.88 14.27 -18.06
CA VAL A 47 9.43 14.08 -16.72
C VAL A 47 8.29 13.92 -15.73
N PHE A 48 8.34 12.90 -14.87
CA PHE A 48 7.53 12.83 -13.67
C PHE A 48 8.23 13.55 -12.52
N GLU A 49 7.56 14.52 -11.95
CA GLU A 49 8.02 15.28 -10.79
C GLU A 49 7.23 14.82 -9.57
N TYR A 50 7.93 14.36 -8.53
CA TYR A 50 7.36 13.89 -7.27
C TYR A 50 7.65 14.90 -6.17
N ASP A 51 6.60 15.28 -5.45
CA ASP A 51 6.68 16.21 -4.32
C ASP A 51 6.94 15.42 -3.02
N ILE A 52 8.18 15.50 -2.52
CA ILE A 52 8.62 14.80 -1.30
C ILE A 52 8.70 15.73 -0.08
N ASP A 53 7.92 16.82 -0.08
CA ASP A 53 7.94 17.83 0.97
C ASP A 53 7.88 17.21 2.38
N HIS A 54 8.77 17.67 3.27
CA HIS A 54 8.93 17.22 4.66
C HIS A 54 9.32 15.74 4.86
N MET A 55 9.64 15.00 3.80
CA MET A 55 10.10 13.63 3.90
C MET A 55 11.59 13.52 3.58
N LYS A 56 12.23 12.48 4.11
CA LYS A 56 13.63 12.16 3.85
C LYS A 56 13.75 10.79 3.21
N PRO A 57 14.75 10.57 2.35
CA PRO A 57 15.02 9.23 1.83
C PRO A 57 15.23 8.24 3.00
N LEU A 58 14.65 7.04 2.87
CA LEU A 58 14.73 6.02 3.90
C LEU A 58 16.17 5.74 4.37
N PRO A 59 17.20 5.67 3.51
CA PRO A 59 18.58 5.48 3.96
C PRO A 59 19.10 6.59 4.89
N GLU A 60 18.60 7.81 4.77
CA GLU A 60 18.99 8.90 5.69
C GLU A 60 18.42 8.64 7.10
N ILE A 61 17.19 8.16 7.19
CA ILE A 61 16.58 7.76 8.46
C ILE A 61 17.33 6.57 9.08
N LEU A 62 17.65 5.55 8.27
CA LEU A 62 18.31 4.33 8.74
C LEU A 62 19.76 4.56 9.21
N ARG A 63 20.45 5.60 8.74
CA ARG A 63 21.80 5.97 9.19
C ARG A 63 21.82 6.64 10.56
N SER A 64 20.72 7.25 10.98
CA SER A 64 20.57 7.75 12.36
C SER A 64 20.30 6.57 13.29
N ALA A 65 20.71 6.66 14.56
CA ALA A 65 20.42 5.62 15.53
C ALA A 65 18.89 5.48 15.70
N VAL A 66 18.34 4.41 15.12
CA VAL A 66 16.89 4.12 15.12
C VAL A 66 16.57 3.20 16.28
N GLY A 67 15.62 3.60 17.13
CA GLY A 67 15.13 2.77 18.22
C GLY A 67 14.18 1.66 17.73
N LYS A 68 13.92 0.69 18.60
CA LYS A 68 13.06 -0.46 18.29
C LYS A 68 11.68 -0.04 17.79
N LYS A 69 11.04 0.92 18.46
CA LYS A 69 9.70 1.38 18.09
C LYS A 69 9.68 2.00 16.69
N GLU A 70 10.63 2.89 16.43
CA GLU A 70 10.77 3.60 15.16
C GLU A 70 11.00 2.60 14.02
N MET A 71 11.92 1.67 14.21
CA MET A 71 12.24 0.63 13.23
C MET A 71 11.04 -0.25 12.90
N LEU A 72 10.33 -0.72 13.92
CA LEU A 72 9.12 -1.52 13.74
C LEU A 72 8.01 -0.72 13.04
N THR A 73 7.90 0.58 13.36
CA THR A 73 6.93 1.48 12.71
C THR A 73 7.24 1.65 11.23
N VAL A 74 8.51 1.86 10.86
CA VAL A 74 8.94 1.96 9.46
C VAL A 74 8.62 0.67 8.70
N ILE A 75 9.00 -0.50 9.24
CA ILE A 75 8.73 -1.79 8.58
C ILE A 75 7.23 -2.01 8.43
N TYR A 76 6.44 -1.71 9.47
CA TYR A 76 4.99 -1.80 9.40
C TYR A 76 4.42 -0.92 8.30
N ASN A 77 4.79 0.36 8.25
CA ASN A 77 4.28 1.32 7.26
C ASN A 77 4.70 0.96 5.83
N VAL A 78 5.90 0.40 5.63
CA VAL A 78 6.34 -0.12 4.32
C VAL A 78 5.44 -1.29 3.88
N LEU A 79 5.22 -2.27 4.75
CA LEU A 79 4.39 -3.43 4.43
C LEU A 79 2.93 -3.05 4.21
N ASP A 80 2.38 -2.15 5.03
CA ASP A 80 1.01 -1.66 4.93
C ASP A 80 0.78 -0.88 3.63
N GLY A 81 1.74 -0.04 3.24
CA GLY A 81 1.69 0.70 1.98
C GLY A 81 1.68 -0.23 0.77
N LEU A 82 2.59 -1.21 0.72
CA LEU A 82 2.64 -2.19 -0.37
C LEU A 82 1.36 -3.03 -0.44
N GLU A 83 0.80 -3.43 0.70
CA GLU A 83 -0.47 -4.16 0.76
C GLU A 83 -1.65 -3.28 0.29
N SER A 84 -1.65 -1.99 0.64
CA SER A 84 -2.69 -1.04 0.24
C SER A 84 -2.72 -0.84 -1.28
N PHE A 85 -1.56 -0.78 -1.94
CA PHE A 85 -1.48 -0.72 -3.40
C PHE A 85 -2.09 -1.97 -4.03
N GLY A 86 -1.74 -3.17 -3.55
CA GLY A 86 -2.31 -4.41 -4.05
C GLY A 86 -3.85 -4.47 -3.91
N LYS A 87 -4.37 -4.04 -2.77
CA LYS A 87 -5.84 -3.93 -2.53
C LYS A 87 -6.50 -2.89 -3.44
N GLY A 88 -5.79 -1.80 -3.75
CA GLY A 88 -6.26 -0.74 -4.64
C GLY A 88 -6.07 -1.01 -6.13
N MET A 89 -5.68 -2.24 -6.51
CA MET A 89 -5.39 -2.66 -7.89
C MET A 89 -4.25 -1.87 -8.56
N VAL A 90 -3.32 -1.33 -7.76
CA VAL A 90 -2.06 -0.79 -8.26
C VAL A 90 -1.04 -1.91 -8.23
N SER A 91 -0.56 -2.33 -9.41
CA SER A 91 0.48 -3.36 -9.46
C SER A 91 1.75 -2.88 -8.77
N LEU A 92 2.37 -3.76 -7.97
CA LEU A 92 3.65 -3.48 -7.34
C LEU A 92 4.78 -3.27 -8.36
N SER A 93 4.58 -3.62 -9.64
CA SER A 93 5.52 -3.32 -10.72
C SER A 93 5.73 -1.82 -10.96
N PHE A 94 4.73 -1.00 -10.63
CA PHE A 94 4.84 0.47 -10.71
C PHE A 94 5.54 1.10 -9.51
N VAL A 95 5.67 0.38 -8.39
CA VAL A 95 6.23 0.88 -7.14
C VAL A 95 7.75 0.75 -7.16
N ALA A 96 8.46 1.84 -6.92
CA ALA A 96 9.91 1.80 -6.71
C ALA A 96 10.22 1.10 -5.38
N LYS A 97 10.95 -0.04 -5.44
CA LYS A 97 11.29 -0.88 -4.29
C LYS A 97 12.75 -0.72 -3.83
N ASP A 98 13.47 0.23 -4.41
CA ASP A 98 14.78 0.62 -3.92
C ASP A 98 14.61 1.56 -2.71
N ILE A 99 15.35 1.32 -1.64
CA ILE A 99 15.31 2.13 -0.41
C ILE A 99 15.61 3.60 -0.66
N GLN A 100 16.36 3.94 -1.73
CA GLN A 100 16.65 5.33 -2.12
C GLN A 100 15.41 6.09 -2.60
N HIS A 101 14.38 5.37 -3.06
CA HIS A 101 13.14 5.91 -3.62
C HIS A 101 11.94 5.70 -2.70
N ILE A 102 12.19 5.33 -1.45
CA ILE A 102 11.22 5.30 -0.36
C ILE A 102 11.54 6.47 0.56
N PHE A 103 10.53 7.26 0.88
CA PHE A 103 10.66 8.45 1.70
C PHE A 103 9.90 8.27 3.01
N VAL A 104 10.42 8.87 4.08
CA VAL A 104 9.89 8.70 5.43
C VAL A 104 9.80 10.06 6.10
N SER A 105 8.67 10.34 6.72
CA SER A 105 8.52 11.50 7.61
C SER A 105 9.37 11.28 8.88
N PRO A 106 10.31 12.15 9.19
CA PRO A 106 11.17 11.98 10.39
C PRO A 106 10.40 12.13 11.70
N GLU A 107 9.22 12.72 11.68
CA GLU A 107 8.40 12.97 12.88
C GLU A 107 7.43 11.82 13.18
N THR A 108 6.80 11.27 12.13
CA THR A 108 5.72 10.28 12.26
C THR A 108 6.11 8.88 11.81
N TYR A 109 7.23 8.76 11.08
CA TYR A 109 7.67 7.54 10.39
C TYR A 109 6.65 7.03 9.34
N ASP A 110 5.75 7.91 8.88
CA ASP A 110 4.91 7.63 7.73
C ASP A 110 5.77 7.47 6.48
N VAL A 111 5.39 6.51 5.64
CA VAL A 111 6.17 6.12 4.47
C VAL A 111 5.48 6.60 3.20
N GLY A 112 6.26 7.19 2.29
CA GLY A 112 5.85 7.57 0.96
C GLY A 112 6.64 6.80 -0.12
N PHE A 113 5.92 6.29 -1.12
CA PHE A 113 6.50 5.56 -2.24
C PHE A 113 6.43 6.37 -3.52
N ILE A 114 7.50 6.33 -4.29
CA ILE A 114 7.45 6.71 -5.70
C ILE A 114 6.75 5.60 -6.47
N VAL A 115 5.67 5.96 -7.15
CA VAL A 115 4.93 5.10 -8.07
C VAL A 115 5.15 5.65 -9.47
N ALA A 116 5.97 4.96 -10.27
CA ALA A 116 6.24 5.36 -11.65
C ALA A 116 5.21 4.70 -12.57
N PRO A 117 4.29 5.47 -13.17
CA PRO A 117 3.20 4.94 -14.00
C PRO A 117 3.70 4.55 -15.41
N VAL A 118 4.76 3.76 -15.48
CA VAL A 118 5.32 3.21 -16.72
C VAL A 118 5.37 1.70 -16.62
N ASN A 119 5.09 1.01 -17.73
CA ASN A 119 5.11 -0.44 -17.77
C ASN A 119 6.49 -0.98 -17.41
N LYS A 120 6.53 -1.80 -16.37
CA LYS A 120 7.71 -2.53 -15.92
C LYS A 120 7.37 -4.03 -15.80
N GLU A 121 8.40 -4.83 -15.65
CA GLU A 121 8.24 -6.26 -15.41
C GLU A 121 7.43 -6.53 -14.13
N ALA A 122 6.76 -7.68 -14.11
CA ALA A 122 5.97 -8.08 -12.95
C ALA A 122 6.87 -8.23 -11.72
N THR A 123 6.38 -7.76 -10.57
CA THR A 123 7.09 -7.85 -9.29
C THR A 123 7.04 -9.28 -8.76
N ASP A 124 8.21 -9.82 -8.40
CA ASP A 124 8.32 -11.02 -7.55
C ASP A 124 8.22 -10.64 -6.07
N MET A 125 7.52 -11.46 -5.28
CA MET A 125 7.44 -11.28 -3.82
C MET A 125 8.81 -11.40 -3.13
N ASN A 126 9.82 -11.98 -3.78
CA ASN A 126 11.20 -11.95 -3.31
C ASN A 126 11.79 -10.54 -3.32
N GLU A 127 11.35 -9.65 -4.22
CA GLU A 127 11.77 -8.25 -4.20
C GLU A 127 11.28 -7.54 -2.92
N VAL A 128 10.05 -7.80 -2.51
CA VAL A 128 9.50 -7.27 -1.24
C VAL A 128 10.28 -7.84 -0.05
N ARG A 129 10.58 -9.15 -0.06
CA ARG A 129 11.43 -9.79 0.96
C ARG A 129 12.79 -9.11 1.05
N ASN A 130 13.43 -8.90 -0.10
CA ASN A 130 14.76 -8.29 -0.17
C ASN A 130 14.73 -6.83 0.30
N LEU A 131 13.68 -6.09 -0.06
CA LEU A 131 13.48 -4.73 0.45
C LEU A 131 13.44 -4.71 1.99
N ILE A 132 12.59 -5.54 2.62
CA ILE A 132 12.51 -5.60 4.08
C ILE A 132 13.83 -6.03 4.70
N LYS A 133 14.51 -7.00 4.09
CA LYS A 133 15.84 -7.43 4.55
C LYS A 133 16.88 -6.30 4.47
N THR A 134 16.90 -5.54 3.39
CA THR A 134 17.78 -4.38 3.22
C THR A 134 17.50 -3.32 4.29
N ILE A 135 16.23 -3.00 4.55
CA ILE A 135 15.85 -2.07 5.60
C ILE A 135 16.41 -2.51 6.97
N ILE A 136 16.29 -3.81 7.29
CA ILE A 136 16.77 -4.35 8.57
C ILE A 136 18.30 -4.33 8.65
N VAL A 137 19.00 -4.66 7.56
CA VAL A 137 20.46 -4.80 7.56
C VAL A 137 21.18 -3.44 7.51
N ASP A 138 20.61 -2.46 6.79
CA ASP A 138 21.23 -1.15 6.59
C ASP A 138 20.95 -0.17 7.75
N ALA A 139 20.09 -0.55 8.70
CA ALA A 139 19.77 0.30 9.83
C ALA A 139 20.89 0.34 10.88
N THR A 140 21.15 1.54 11.39
CA THR A 140 21.98 1.75 12.59
C THR A 140 21.05 1.69 13.79
N TYR A 141 21.26 0.71 14.67
CA TYR A 141 20.41 0.47 15.84
C TYR A 141 20.88 1.25 17.07
N SER A 142 19.92 1.68 17.89
CA SER A 142 20.21 2.31 19.17
C SER A 142 20.78 1.29 20.15
N GLU A 143 21.87 1.64 20.83
CA GLU A 143 22.52 0.79 21.85
C GLU A 143 21.61 0.49 23.07
N ASN A 144 20.55 1.27 23.25
CA ASN A 144 19.62 1.10 24.38
C ASN A 144 18.61 -0.05 24.18
N ASP A 145 18.57 -0.66 23.00
CA ASP A 145 17.66 -1.77 22.71
C ASP A 145 18.30 -3.10 23.13
N SER A 146 17.96 -3.56 24.32
CA SER A 146 18.56 -4.75 24.95
C SER A 146 17.98 -6.09 24.48
N ASP A 147 16.93 -6.08 23.66
CA ASP A 147 16.30 -7.31 23.21
C ASP A 147 16.76 -7.72 21.79
N ASN A 148 16.55 -8.99 21.44
CA ASN A 148 16.99 -9.58 20.20
C ASN A 148 15.98 -9.44 19.06
N TYR A 149 15.15 -8.38 19.04
CA TYR A 149 14.10 -8.21 18.03
C TYR A 149 14.65 -8.16 16.61
N VAL A 150 15.83 -7.60 16.39
CA VAL A 150 16.50 -7.56 15.09
C VAL A 150 16.76 -8.97 14.57
N ALA A 151 17.27 -9.86 15.42
CA ALA A 151 17.48 -11.26 15.06
C ALA A 151 16.15 -11.95 14.71
N ARG A 152 15.08 -11.66 15.47
CA ARG A 152 13.72 -12.16 15.18
C ARG A 152 13.24 -11.70 13.81
N LEU A 153 13.43 -10.42 13.46
CA LEU A 153 13.07 -9.88 12.14
C LEU A 153 13.88 -10.56 11.01
N ILE A 154 15.20 -10.73 11.20
CA ILE A 154 16.05 -11.41 10.20
C ILE A 154 15.60 -12.86 10.00
N ILE A 155 15.27 -13.59 11.05
CA ILE A 155 14.76 -14.96 10.95
C ILE A 155 13.49 -14.99 10.09
N LEU A 156 12.57 -14.05 10.28
CA LEU A 156 11.33 -13.98 9.51
C LEU A 156 11.57 -13.73 8.01
N THR A 157 12.57 -12.92 7.67
CA THR A 157 12.93 -12.70 6.25
C THR A 157 13.65 -13.89 5.61
N ASN A 158 14.20 -14.81 6.41
CA ASN A 158 14.95 -15.97 5.92
C ASN A 158 14.13 -17.28 5.92
N VAL A 159 12.83 -17.23 6.25
CA VAL A 159 11.96 -18.42 6.19
C VAL A 159 11.92 -18.96 4.75
N PRO A 160 12.18 -20.28 4.54
CA PRO A 160 12.08 -20.87 3.23
C PRO A 160 10.67 -20.80 2.64
N GLY A 161 10.58 -20.70 1.32
CA GLY A 161 9.31 -20.65 0.60
C GLY A 161 8.91 -19.23 0.18
N THR A 162 7.66 -19.05 -0.22
CA THR A 162 7.12 -17.77 -0.67
C THR A 162 7.01 -16.80 0.51
N PHE A 163 7.53 -15.59 0.35
CA PHE A 163 7.42 -14.55 1.36
C PHE A 163 5.98 -14.07 1.49
N SER A 164 5.49 -14.03 2.71
CA SER A 164 4.18 -13.46 3.05
C SER A 164 4.37 -12.11 3.74
N SER A 165 4.03 -11.03 3.04
CA SER A 165 4.05 -9.67 3.61
C SER A 165 3.05 -9.53 4.77
N CYS A 166 1.91 -10.22 4.68
CA CYS A 166 0.90 -10.24 5.73
C CYS A 166 1.42 -10.89 7.02
N ASP A 167 2.08 -12.05 6.92
CA ASP A 167 2.64 -12.73 8.10
C ASP A 167 3.76 -11.90 8.73
N MET A 168 4.62 -11.30 7.90
CA MET A 168 5.67 -10.40 8.40
C MET A 168 5.05 -9.19 9.12
N LYS A 169 4.01 -8.56 8.55
CA LYS A 169 3.31 -7.43 9.17
C LYS A 169 2.69 -7.82 10.51
N ASN A 170 2.05 -8.98 10.59
CA ASN A 170 1.47 -9.48 11.84
C ASN A 170 2.53 -9.68 12.93
N LYS A 171 3.72 -10.20 12.56
CA LYS A 171 4.83 -10.35 13.50
C LYS A 171 5.40 -9.01 13.97
N VAL A 172 5.43 -8.01 13.10
CA VAL A 172 5.82 -6.64 13.50
C VAL A 172 4.79 -6.06 14.47
N ILE A 173 3.49 -6.30 14.24
CA ILE A 173 2.42 -5.92 15.17
C ILE A 173 2.62 -6.58 16.54
N ASP A 174 2.88 -7.90 16.56
CA ASP A 174 3.15 -8.62 17.81
C ASP A 174 4.29 -7.97 18.60
N LEU A 175 5.39 -7.62 17.91
CA LEU A 175 6.55 -6.96 18.51
C LEU A 175 6.25 -5.54 19.06
N LEU A 176 5.41 -4.76 18.35
CA LEU A 176 4.94 -3.46 18.81
C LEU A 176 4.07 -3.60 20.07
N VAL A 177 3.16 -4.56 20.09
CA VAL A 177 2.29 -4.85 21.23
C VAL A 177 3.10 -5.35 22.43
N GLU A 178 4.09 -6.24 22.23
CA GLU A 178 5.00 -6.72 23.29
C GLU A 178 5.71 -5.57 24.01
N MET A 179 6.05 -4.48 23.31
CA MET A 179 6.67 -3.30 23.93
C MET A 179 5.66 -2.25 24.44
N GLY A 180 4.35 -2.53 24.37
CA GLY A 180 3.30 -1.60 24.79
C GLY A 180 3.09 -0.41 23.83
N ALA A 181 3.59 -0.50 22.62
CA ALA A 181 3.37 0.52 21.59
C ALA A 181 2.03 0.33 20.89
N SER A 182 1.41 1.44 20.50
CA SER A 182 0.23 1.38 19.62
C SER A 182 0.65 1.01 18.20
N VAL A 183 -0.15 0.20 17.54
CA VAL A 183 0.02 -0.10 16.11
C VAL A 183 -0.20 1.19 15.32
N PRO A 184 0.71 1.55 14.39
CA PRO A 184 0.51 2.72 13.55
C PRO A 184 -0.81 2.63 12.80
N VAL A 185 -1.58 3.69 12.80
CA VAL A 185 -2.76 3.80 11.93
C VAL A 185 -2.26 4.45 10.64
N ALA A 186 -2.34 3.73 9.53
CA ALA A 186 -1.90 4.22 8.22
C ALA A 186 -2.37 5.66 8.00
N GLY A 187 -1.43 6.54 7.66
CA GLY A 187 -1.59 7.99 7.71
C GLY A 187 -2.88 8.48 7.10
N ARG A 188 -3.80 8.88 7.96
CA ARG A 188 -4.79 9.87 7.56
C ARG A 188 -4.01 11.17 7.42
N LYS A 189 -3.73 11.60 6.17
CA LYS A 189 -3.46 13.03 5.93
C LYS A 189 -4.53 13.76 6.71
N LYS A 190 -4.18 14.52 7.75
CA LYS A 190 -5.03 15.56 8.28
C LYS A 190 -5.23 16.50 7.10
N VAL A 191 -6.33 16.31 6.37
CA VAL A 191 -6.86 17.38 5.53
C VAL A 191 -7.01 18.53 6.52
N ALA A 192 -6.27 19.61 6.28
CA ALA A 192 -6.32 20.79 7.10
C ALA A 192 -7.77 21.27 7.10
N ASP A 193 -8.48 21.02 8.20
CA ASP A 193 -9.81 21.55 8.49
C ASP A 193 -9.78 23.07 8.78
N ASP A 194 -8.73 23.78 8.36
CA ASP A 194 -8.52 25.21 8.63
C ASP A 194 -8.82 26.14 7.45
N ALA A 195 -9.59 25.71 6.44
CA ALA A 195 -9.96 26.59 5.33
C ALA A 195 -11.44 27.00 5.29
N PHE A 196 -12.24 26.74 6.33
CA PHE A 196 -13.65 27.16 6.36
C PHE A 196 -14.10 27.78 7.72
N ALA A 197 -13.31 28.69 8.23
CA ALA A 197 -13.77 29.55 9.34
C ALA A 197 -13.38 31.00 9.05
N THR A 198 -14.03 31.63 8.13
CA THR A 198 -14.36 33.08 8.16
C THR A 198 -15.08 33.46 6.86
N SER A 199 -16.36 33.45 6.86
CA SER A 199 -17.19 34.55 6.38
C SER A 199 -18.62 34.31 6.84
N GLY A 200 -19.01 35.00 7.88
CA GLY A 200 -20.41 35.10 8.29
C GLY A 200 -21.19 35.91 7.29
N ASN A 201 -22.38 35.56 7.04
CA ASN A 201 -23.61 36.30 7.25
C ASN A 201 -24.80 35.63 6.58
N SER A 202 -25.69 35.18 7.43
CA SER A 202 -27.15 35.29 7.31
C SER A 202 -27.79 35.28 5.92
N HIS A 203 -28.59 34.26 5.65
CA HIS A 203 -30.03 34.48 5.43
C HIS A 203 -30.79 33.15 5.55
N ILE A 204 -31.63 33.11 6.55
CA ILE A 204 -32.66 32.11 6.78
C ILE A 204 -33.66 32.21 5.63
N LEU A 205 -33.85 31.16 4.88
CA LEU A 205 -35.07 30.88 4.15
C LEU A 205 -35.50 29.45 4.43
N ARG A 206 -36.49 29.35 5.33
CA ARG A 206 -37.34 28.16 5.47
C ARG A 206 -38.04 27.92 4.14
N SER A 207 -37.93 26.72 3.61
CA SER A 207 -38.90 26.16 2.72
C SER A 207 -39.17 24.73 3.13
N ASP A 208 -40.40 24.52 3.60
CA ASP A 208 -40.99 23.26 3.92
C ASP A 208 -41.02 22.35 2.67
N VAL A 209 -40.40 21.19 2.77
CA VAL A 209 -40.64 20.08 1.85
C VAL A 209 -41.01 18.84 2.69
N PRO A 210 -42.20 18.26 2.45
CA PRO A 210 -42.71 17.17 3.27
C PRO A 210 -41.98 15.86 2.94
N SER A 211 -41.66 15.13 4.00
CA SER A 211 -41.09 13.79 3.96
C SER A 211 -42.02 12.78 3.27
N PRO A 212 -41.52 11.93 2.39
CA PRO A 212 -42.31 10.81 1.88
C PRO A 212 -42.41 9.70 2.93
N LYS A 213 -43.67 9.32 3.21
CA LYS A 213 -44.06 8.21 4.07
C LYS A 213 -43.54 6.88 3.50
N VAL A 214 -42.77 6.16 4.29
CA VAL A 214 -42.38 4.77 4.00
C VAL A 214 -43.57 3.88 4.24
N SER A 215 -44.15 3.30 3.17
CA SER A 215 -45.16 2.27 3.22
C SER A 215 -44.50 0.92 3.49
N ARG A 216 -44.88 0.30 4.61
CA ARG A 216 -44.68 -1.13 4.88
C ARG A 216 -45.62 -1.94 4.00
N LEU A 217 -45.07 -2.81 3.18
CA LEU A 217 -45.73 -4.01 2.59
C LEU A 217 -44.55 -4.92 2.22
N GLY A 218 -44.47 -6.16 2.59
CA GLY A 218 -45.39 -7.22 2.84
C GLY A 218 -44.57 -8.46 2.60
N VAL A 219 -44.37 -9.24 3.66
CA VAL A 219 -43.72 -10.56 3.57
C VAL A 219 -44.58 -11.47 2.71
N MET A 220 -44.06 -12.00 1.61
CA MET A 220 -44.61 -13.20 0.98
C MET A 220 -43.58 -14.32 0.95
N ARG A 221 -43.82 -15.27 1.82
CA ARG A 221 -43.31 -16.64 1.72
C ARG A 221 -43.93 -17.30 0.51
N ASN A 222 -43.14 -17.87 -0.37
CA ASN A 222 -43.61 -18.93 -1.24
C ASN A 222 -42.72 -20.16 -1.09
N ASN A 223 -43.31 -21.12 -0.35
CA ASN A 223 -42.97 -22.53 -0.44
C ASN A 223 -43.50 -23.06 -1.77
N ALA A 224 -42.65 -23.65 -2.58
CA ALA A 224 -43.08 -24.64 -3.56
C ALA A 224 -42.08 -25.80 -3.56
N ARG A 225 -42.58 -26.89 -3.03
CA ARG A 225 -42.10 -28.27 -3.25
C ARG A 225 -42.29 -28.61 -4.73
N MET A 226 -41.43 -29.49 -5.24
CA MET A 226 -41.67 -30.63 -6.11
C MET A 226 -40.32 -31.04 -6.69
N ASN A 227 -39.76 -32.15 -6.31
CA ASN A 227 -40.03 -33.51 -6.75
C ASN A 227 -39.47 -33.82 -8.16
N GLY A 228 -38.57 -34.80 -8.17
CA GLY A 228 -38.55 -35.76 -9.26
C GLY A 228 -37.31 -35.83 -10.12
N GLY A 229 -36.59 -36.94 -10.04
CA GLY A 229 -36.09 -37.62 -11.20
C GLY A 229 -34.58 -37.78 -11.35
N MET A 230 -34.03 -38.79 -10.71
CA MET A 230 -32.89 -39.53 -11.30
C MET A 230 -33.41 -40.37 -12.48
N PRO A 231 -32.61 -40.55 -13.53
CA PRO A 231 -32.33 -41.88 -14.06
C PRO A 231 -30.88 -42.12 -14.44
N PRO A 232 -30.55 -43.32 -14.97
CA PRO A 232 -29.56 -44.17 -14.29
C PRO A 232 -28.26 -44.38 -15.07
N MET A 233 -27.37 -45.15 -14.45
CA MET A 233 -26.11 -45.71 -14.94
C MET A 233 -26.17 -46.21 -16.38
N GLY A 234 -25.08 -45.95 -17.12
CA GLY A 234 -24.66 -46.65 -18.30
C GLY A 234 -23.17 -47.05 -18.18
N LEU A 235 -22.95 -48.26 -17.81
CA LEU A 235 -21.71 -49.02 -17.97
C LEU A 235 -21.46 -49.34 -19.43
N ASN A 236 -20.21 -49.18 -19.87
CA ASN A 236 -19.51 -49.93 -20.94
C ASN A 236 -18.40 -49.03 -21.48
N GLY A 237 -17.16 -49.39 -21.64
CA GLY A 237 -16.50 -50.68 -21.78
C GLY A 237 -15.04 -50.33 -22.06
N MET A 238 -14.13 -51.03 -21.46
CA MET A 238 -12.71 -51.05 -21.86
C MET A 238 -12.59 -51.73 -23.25
N PRO A 239 -11.52 -51.44 -23.98
CA PRO A 239 -10.56 -52.53 -24.22
C PRO A 239 -9.11 -52.18 -23.97
N VAL A 240 -8.45 -53.17 -23.41
CA VAL A 240 -7.03 -53.46 -23.30
C VAL A 240 -6.45 -53.82 -24.66
N ASN A 241 -5.22 -53.33 -24.94
CA ASN A 241 -4.15 -53.96 -25.68
C ASN A 241 -3.03 -52.95 -25.82
N GLY A 242 -1.81 -53.19 -25.45
CA GLY A 242 -0.98 -54.35 -25.59
C GLY A 242 0.10 -54.05 -26.60
N GLY A 243 1.38 -54.12 -26.18
CA GLY A 243 2.51 -54.37 -27.06
C GLY A 243 3.65 -53.36 -27.00
N MET A 244 4.70 -53.79 -26.29
CA MET A 244 6.10 -53.45 -26.60
C MET A 244 6.56 -54.22 -27.88
N PRO A 245 7.68 -53.89 -28.51
CA PRO A 245 9.02 -53.98 -27.94
C PRO A 245 9.80 -52.68 -27.81
#